data_36c9c526804a6aa7abbe7f1ae610684c
#
_entry.id   36c9c526804a6aa7abbe7f1ae610684c
#
_cell.length_a   1.000
_cell.length_b   1.000
_cell.length_c   1.000
_cell.angle_alpha   90.00
_cell.angle_beta   90.00
_cell.angle_gamma   90.00
#
_symmetry.space_group_name_H-M   'P 1'
#
loop_
_entity.id
_entity.type
_entity.pdbx_description
1 polymer ?
#
loop_
_entity_poly.entity_id
_entity_poly.type
_entity_poly.pdbx_seq_one_letter_code
_entity_poly.pdbx_strand_id
1 'polypeptide(L)'
;MTSNQPMGPWVRPVRLGCGLLLFAYLVTHFANHAFGLVSLHAMEEARLWFLALWRNPVGETALLGALLVHWLLGLWLIYRRRTLRMPMWEATQIILGLTVPPLLAYHVVGTRVANAMYGSEDLYTRVILGNWVQNPASGVLQAGLLTVAWSHGCMGLHYWLRFRAWYGRVFPALFAFFVLMPVLALLGIAEAAREVSELAHQPDFARRLLAATRAPSTAQIATLAQVRDGLVTMAWVLLAVTLVARIVREQLSWHHLTIRIRYPDGREVPIPVGWTVLEASRSALIPHLSVCGGRGRCSTCRIRVAGDLALTPPAPQEIAVLQRIGAGPDVRLACQLRPIRDLAVTPLLSAISAAATVRAPRDTLAGRERQVAVLFADMRGFTKIAENKLPYDVVFLLNRYFEAVGSAVAEAGGIANQYTGDGVMALFGVNTNIETACRQALLASGVMIRRVEDLSRELENELPAPLRIGIGIHAGAAVVGEIGYGDTHYLTAVGDTVNTASRLEALTKQYGCDLIISELVSERAGLGHIDFPHHEITVRNREAPLKVVIIDAVRRLADHLALAGTTM
;
A
#
# COMPACT_ATOMS: atom_id res chain seq x y z
N MET A 1 4.17 -22.65 -30.31
CA MET A 1 5.36 -22.13 -29.59
C MET A 1 4.88 -21.17 -28.50
N THR A 2 4.74 -21.66 -27.28
CA THR A 2 4.16 -20.94 -26.14
C THR A 2 5.23 -20.09 -25.46
N SER A 3 5.21 -18.77 -25.70
CA SER A 3 6.10 -17.79 -25.04
C SER A 3 5.69 -17.54 -23.58
N ASN A 4 5.69 -18.60 -22.79
CA ASN A 4 5.30 -18.56 -21.38
C ASN A 4 6.52 -18.41 -20.45
N GLN A 5 7.64 -17.87 -20.97
CA GLN A 5 8.81 -17.64 -20.15
C GLN A 5 8.59 -16.46 -19.19
N PRO A 6 9.01 -16.57 -17.91
CA PRO A 6 9.10 -15.42 -17.02
C PRO A 6 9.90 -14.31 -17.71
N MET A 7 9.61 -13.06 -17.38
CA MET A 7 10.42 -11.92 -17.90
C MET A 7 11.89 -12.27 -17.75
N GLY A 8 12.66 -12.21 -18.84
CA GLY A 8 14.09 -12.51 -18.79
C GLY A 8 14.71 -11.75 -17.59
N PRO A 9 15.62 -12.35 -16.85
CA PRO A 9 16.18 -11.78 -15.62
C PRO A 9 16.78 -10.39 -15.82
N TRP A 10 17.15 -10.04 -17.04
CA TRP A 10 17.78 -8.78 -17.43
C TRP A 10 16.80 -7.60 -17.63
N VAL A 11 15.51 -7.83 -17.97
CA VAL A 11 14.53 -6.75 -18.28
C VAL A 11 14.38 -5.77 -17.14
N ARG A 12 14.31 -6.29 -15.94
CA ARG A 12 14.12 -5.47 -14.74
C ARG A 12 15.33 -4.63 -14.36
N PRO A 13 16.57 -5.18 -14.27
CA PRO A 13 17.75 -4.37 -13.99
C PRO A 13 18.02 -3.35 -15.08
N VAL A 14 17.84 -3.68 -16.37
CA VAL A 14 18.00 -2.74 -17.48
C VAL A 14 17.01 -1.58 -17.36
N ARG A 15 15.73 -1.85 -17.17
CA ARG A 15 14.73 -0.79 -16.99
C ARG A 15 15.02 0.09 -15.77
N LEU A 16 15.47 -0.51 -14.66
CA LEU A 16 15.84 0.25 -13.47
C LEU A 16 17.06 1.11 -13.74
N GLY A 17 18.11 0.57 -14.36
CA GLY A 17 19.32 1.31 -14.70
C GLY A 17 19.03 2.50 -15.62
N CYS A 18 18.26 2.28 -16.69
CA CYS A 18 17.79 3.37 -17.55
C CYS A 18 16.98 4.42 -16.77
N GLY A 19 16.05 3.99 -15.91
CA GLY A 19 15.25 4.90 -15.10
C GLY A 19 16.08 5.73 -14.11
N LEU A 20 17.12 5.14 -13.50
CA LEU A 20 18.04 5.86 -12.61
C LEU A 20 18.91 6.87 -13.36
N LEU A 21 19.40 6.53 -14.55
CA LEU A 21 20.16 7.45 -15.39
C LEU A 21 19.30 8.64 -15.82
N LEU A 22 18.04 8.38 -16.26
CA LEU A 22 17.10 9.45 -16.60
C LEU A 22 16.75 10.32 -15.40
N PHE A 23 16.62 9.73 -14.21
CA PHE A 23 16.36 10.49 -12.99
C PHE A 23 17.56 11.36 -12.59
N ALA A 24 18.78 10.86 -12.73
CA ALA A 24 20.00 11.65 -12.51
C ALA A 24 20.08 12.85 -13.47
N TYR A 25 19.70 12.65 -14.74
CA TYR A 25 19.53 13.73 -15.71
C TYR A 25 18.52 14.78 -15.23
N LEU A 26 17.31 14.35 -14.81
CA LEU A 26 16.28 15.26 -14.31
C LEU A 26 16.76 16.07 -13.10
N VAL A 27 17.45 15.44 -12.14
CA VAL A 27 17.98 16.12 -10.96
C VAL A 27 18.95 17.22 -11.36
N THR A 28 19.94 16.93 -12.23
CA THR A 28 20.92 17.94 -12.67
C THR A 28 20.28 19.02 -13.53
N HIS A 29 19.32 18.67 -14.37
CA HIS A 29 18.59 19.60 -15.21
C HIS A 29 17.74 20.58 -14.41
N PHE A 30 17.01 20.08 -13.39
CA PHE A 30 16.18 20.92 -12.52
C PHE A 30 17.03 21.75 -11.56
N ALA A 31 18.16 21.22 -11.09
CA ALA A 31 19.15 22.02 -10.35
C ALA A 31 19.64 23.21 -11.19
N ASN A 32 19.90 22.99 -12.49
CA ASN A 32 20.26 24.08 -13.39
C ASN A 32 19.14 25.13 -13.52
N HIS A 33 17.88 24.72 -13.61
CA HIS A 33 16.73 25.64 -13.61
C HIS A 33 16.65 26.44 -12.30
N ALA A 34 16.94 25.83 -11.14
CA ALA A 34 16.92 26.49 -9.85
C ALA A 34 17.97 27.63 -9.72
N PHE A 35 19.07 27.59 -10.48
CA PHE A 35 20.01 28.73 -10.55
C PHE A 35 19.39 30.02 -11.08
N GLY A 36 18.26 29.93 -11.79
CA GLY A 36 17.48 31.10 -12.19
C GLY A 36 16.96 31.94 -11.02
N LEU A 37 16.88 31.38 -9.81
CA LEU A 37 16.60 32.14 -8.58
C LEU A 37 17.73 33.11 -8.19
N VAL A 38 18.95 32.83 -8.62
CA VAL A 38 20.10 33.71 -8.39
C VAL A 38 20.13 34.79 -9.47
N SER A 39 20.17 34.39 -10.75
CA SER A 39 20.07 35.25 -11.92
C SER A 39 20.00 34.41 -13.21
N LEU A 40 19.54 35.02 -14.29
CA LEU A 40 19.60 34.44 -15.64
C LEU A 40 21.07 34.11 -16.03
N HIS A 41 22.01 34.96 -15.66
CA HIS A 41 23.44 34.75 -15.91
C HIS A 41 23.98 33.49 -15.20
N ALA A 42 23.67 33.32 -13.92
CA ALA A 42 24.05 32.11 -13.15
C ALA A 42 23.43 30.84 -13.77
N MET A 43 22.22 30.92 -14.26
CA MET A 43 21.53 29.82 -14.95
C MET A 43 22.25 29.44 -16.27
N GLU A 44 22.71 30.42 -17.05
CA GLU A 44 23.46 30.20 -18.27
C GLU A 44 24.87 29.63 -18.01
N GLU A 45 25.57 30.10 -16.98
CA GLU A 45 26.89 29.55 -16.57
C GLU A 45 26.73 28.08 -16.10
N ALA A 46 25.78 27.81 -15.24
CA ALA A 46 25.50 26.44 -14.79
C ALA A 46 25.16 25.49 -15.96
N ARG A 47 24.51 26.02 -17.03
CA ARG A 47 24.24 25.27 -18.26
C ARG A 47 25.51 24.70 -18.88
N LEU A 48 26.62 25.37 -18.82
CA LEU A 48 27.90 24.89 -19.44
C LEU A 48 28.33 23.57 -18.80
N TRP A 49 28.26 23.46 -17.46
CA TRP A 49 28.55 22.23 -16.73
C TRP A 49 27.58 21.10 -17.07
N PHE A 50 26.32 21.43 -17.14
CA PHE A 50 25.27 20.49 -17.55
C PHE A 50 25.51 19.96 -18.96
N LEU A 51 25.84 20.84 -19.93
CA LEU A 51 26.14 20.44 -21.30
C LEU A 51 27.42 19.58 -21.38
N ALA A 52 28.46 19.93 -20.63
CA ALA A 52 29.70 19.14 -20.58
C ALA A 52 29.44 17.71 -20.10
N LEU A 53 28.49 17.53 -19.15
CA LEU A 53 28.14 16.22 -18.63
C LEU A 53 27.24 15.42 -19.62
N TRP A 54 26.25 16.06 -20.25
CA TRP A 54 25.20 15.35 -20.98
C TRP A 54 25.26 15.49 -22.49
N ARG A 55 25.94 16.51 -23.05
CA ARG A 55 26.06 16.74 -24.50
C ARG A 55 27.36 16.25 -25.13
N ASN A 56 28.19 15.56 -24.38
CA ASN A 56 29.27 14.81 -25.01
C ASN A 56 28.76 13.53 -25.67
N PRO A 57 29.47 12.92 -26.64
CA PRO A 57 28.95 11.74 -27.36
C PRO A 57 28.52 10.57 -26.46
N VAL A 58 29.21 10.35 -25.35
CA VAL A 58 28.89 9.28 -24.40
C VAL A 58 27.62 9.61 -23.61
N GLY A 59 27.54 10.80 -23.03
CA GLY A 59 26.39 11.26 -22.24
C GLY A 59 25.12 11.31 -23.08
N GLU A 60 25.20 11.86 -24.30
CA GLU A 60 24.06 11.96 -25.19
C GLU A 60 23.56 10.58 -25.64
N THR A 61 24.48 9.69 -26.07
CA THR A 61 24.10 8.32 -26.46
C THR A 61 23.50 7.55 -25.31
N ALA A 62 24.07 7.66 -24.10
CA ALA A 62 23.54 7.03 -22.90
C ALA A 62 22.14 7.56 -22.53
N LEU A 63 21.93 8.87 -22.60
CA LEU A 63 20.66 9.51 -22.26
C LEU A 63 19.55 9.12 -23.25
N LEU A 64 19.80 9.30 -24.56
CA LEU A 64 18.81 8.98 -25.60
C LEU A 64 18.56 7.48 -25.68
N GLY A 65 19.59 6.65 -25.55
CA GLY A 65 19.47 5.20 -25.48
C GLY A 65 18.66 4.74 -24.27
N ALA A 66 18.93 5.31 -23.08
CA ALA A 66 18.16 5.01 -21.88
C ALA A 66 16.69 5.43 -22.01
N LEU A 67 16.41 6.60 -22.60
CA LEU A 67 15.04 7.05 -22.83
C LEU A 67 14.28 6.08 -23.74
N LEU A 68 14.86 5.72 -24.87
CA LEU A 68 14.26 4.81 -25.83
C LEU A 68 14.03 3.43 -25.21
N VAL A 69 15.07 2.85 -24.60
CA VAL A 69 14.98 1.51 -23.98
C VAL A 69 13.99 1.51 -22.82
N HIS A 70 14.00 2.53 -21.96
CA HIS A 70 13.07 2.61 -20.83
C HIS A 70 11.62 2.65 -21.31
N TRP A 71 11.32 3.45 -22.32
CA TRP A 71 9.99 3.60 -22.89
C TRP A 71 9.52 2.33 -23.61
N LEU A 72 10.35 1.74 -24.49
CA LEU A 72 10.03 0.49 -25.17
C LEU A 72 9.79 -0.67 -24.22
N LEU A 73 10.59 -0.77 -23.15
CA LEU A 73 10.35 -1.74 -22.07
C LEU A 73 9.06 -1.44 -21.30
N GLY A 74 8.66 -0.18 -21.19
CA GLY A 74 7.36 0.22 -20.65
C GLY A 74 6.20 -0.30 -21.49
N LEU A 75 6.23 -0.07 -22.81
CA LEU A 75 5.24 -0.61 -23.77
C LEU A 75 5.22 -2.14 -23.77
N TRP A 76 6.38 -2.77 -23.78
CA TRP A 76 6.51 -4.23 -23.69
C TRP A 76 5.85 -4.80 -22.44
N LEU A 77 6.01 -4.12 -21.28
CA LEU A 77 5.37 -4.55 -20.03
C LEU A 77 3.85 -4.40 -20.10
N ILE A 78 3.31 -3.36 -20.73
CA ILE A 78 1.87 -3.20 -20.97
C ILE A 78 1.37 -4.32 -21.89
N TYR A 79 2.06 -4.59 -22.98
CA TYR A 79 1.73 -5.70 -23.88
C TYR A 79 1.67 -7.03 -23.13
N ARG A 80 2.63 -7.30 -22.24
CA ARG A 80 2.69 -8.56 -21.49
C ARG A 80 1.67 -8.68 -20.36
N ARG A 81 1.05 -7.58 -19.91
CA ARG A 81 0.02 -7.64 -18.86
C ARG A 81 -1.21 -8.39 -19.32
N ARG A 82 -1.66 -9.35 -18.50
CA ARG A 82 -2.88 -10.12 -18.73
C ARG A 82 -4.13 -9.31 -18.35
N THR A 83 -4.08 -8.55 -17.27
CA THR A 83 -5.17 -7.67 -16.84
C THR A 83 -4.66 -6.25 -16.63
N LEU A 84 -5.50 -5.25 -16.98
CA LEU A 84 -5.26 -3.83 -16.66
C LEU A 84 -5.87 -3.43 -15.30
N ARG A 85 -6.54 -4.36 -14.60
CA ARG A 85 -7.00 -4.12 -13.24
C ARG A 85 -5.80 -4.08 -12.31
N MET A 86 -5.56 -2.92 -11.73
CA MET A 86 -4.39 -2.65 -10.88
C MET A 86 -4.73 -1.56 -9.86
N PRO A 87 -3.97 -1.47 -8.74
CA PRO A 87 -4.12 -0.37 -7.79
C PRO A 87 -3.91 0.99 -8.47
N MET A 88 -4.63 2.02 -8.02
CA MET A 88 -4.57 3.37 -8.58
C MET A 88 -3.15 3.93 -8.71
N TRP A 89 -2.32 3.73 -7.67
CA TRP A 89 -0.93 4.18 -7.69
C TRP A 89 -0.08 3.58 -8.82
N GLU A 90 -0.35 2.32 -9.20
CA GLU A 90 0.34 1.65 -10.30
C GLU A 90 -0.17 2.18 -11.66
N ALA A 91 -1.48 2.42 -11.77
CA ALA A 91 -2.08 3.04 -12.93
C ALA A 91 -1.53 4.46 -13.16
N THR A 92 -1.47 5.27 -12.10
CA THR A 92 -0.91 6.63 -12.14
C THR A 92 0.54 6.62 -12.64
N GLN A 93 1.39 5.73 -12.13
CA GLN A 93 2.78 5.63 -12.60
C GLN A 93 2.89 5.29 -14.08
N ILE A 94 2.03 4.39 -14.57
CA ILE A 94 2.00 4.01 -16.00
C ILE A 94 1.53 5.20 -16.84
N ILE A 95 0.45 5.86 -16.46
CA ILE A 95 -0.11 7.01 -17.18
C ILE A 95 0.94 8.13 -17.27
N LEU A 96 1.53 8.52 -16.14
CA LEU A 96 2.59 9.54 -16.14
C LEU A 96 3.74 9.15 -17.08
N GLY A 97 4.21 7.90 -17.03
CA GLY A 97 5.30 7.44 -17.90
C GLY A 97 4.94 7.42 -19.39
N LEU A 98 3.68 7.17 -19.74
CA LEU A 98 3.21 7.18 -21.13
C LEU A 98 3.02 8.59 -21.69
N THR A 99 2.73 9.57 -20.84
CA THR A 99 2.55 10.97 -21.24
C THR A 99 3.88 11.72 -21.40
N VAL A 100 4.99 11.23 -20.82
CA VAL A 100 6.31 11.87 -20.96
C VAL A 100 6.75 11.99 -22.42
N PRO A 101 6.79 10.94 -23.28
CA PRO A 101 7.33 11.06 -24.64
C PRO A 101 6.60 12.08 -25.53
N PRO A 102 5.26 12.12 -25.61
CA PRO A 102 4.58 13.13 -26.41
C PRO A 102 4.79 14.55 -25.88
N LEU A 103 4.85 14.77 -24.57
CA LEU A 103 5.19 16.08 -24.00
C LEU A 103 6.65 16.46 -24.24
N LEU A 104 7.56 15.50 -24.10
CA LEU A 104 8.99 15.69 -24.29
C LEU A 104 9.33 16.09 -25.73
N ALA A 105 8.56 15.63 -26.73
CA ALA A 105 8.77 15.98 -28.13
C ALA A 105 8.77 17.51 -28.35
N TYR A 106 7.89 18.23 -27.66
CA TYR A 106 7.84 19.71 -27.72
C TYR A 106 9.14 20.34 -27.20
N HIS A 107 9.69 19.81 -26.12
CA HIS A 107 10.93 20.31 -25.52
C HIS A 107 12.15 19.97 -26.37
N VAL A 108 12.32 18.69 -26.72
CA VAL A 108 13.50 18.19 -27.42
C VAL A 108 13.60 18.74 -28.84
N VAL A 109 12.47 18.88 -29.54
CA VAL A 109 12.50 19.40 -30.92
C VAL A 109 12.88 20.88 -30.93
N GLY A 110 12.34 21.70 -30.03
CA GLY A 110 12.67 23.13 -29.95
C GLY A 110 14.09 23.43 -29.46
N THR A 111 14.76 22.46 -28.86
CA THR A 111 16.13 22.60 -28.32
C THR A 111 17.12 21.73 -29.08
N ARG A 112 17.19 20.44 -28.77
CA ARG A 112 18.23 19.53 -29.28
C ARG A 112 18.12 19.26 -30.78
N VAL A 113 16.90 19.02 -31.31
CA VAL A 113 16.72 18.77 -32.75
C VAL A 113 16.99 20.04 -33.53
N ALA A 114 16.53 21.21 -33.07
CA ALA A 114 16.81 22.49 -33.70
C ALA A 114 18.34 22.78 -33.72
N ASN A 115 19.04 22.45 -32.64
CA ASN A 115 20.51 22.56 -32.61
C ASN A 115 21.19 21.61 -33.60
N ALA A 116 20.76 20.34 -33.65
CA ALA A 116 21.36 19.33 -34.55
C ALA A 116 21.12 19.63 -36.01
N MET A 117 19.92 20.12 -36.38
CA MET A 117 19.58 20.37 -37.78
C MET A 117 20.08 21.72 -38.32
N TYR A 118 20.08 22.75 -37.48
CA TYR A 118 20.28 24.13 -37.93
C TYR A 118 21.40 24.87 -37.12
N GLY A 119 22.08 24.21 -36.19
CA GLY A 119 23.09 24.85 -35.36
C GLY A 119 22.53 25.91 -34.40
N SER A 120 21.21 25.88 -34.15
CA SER A 120 20.57 26.84 -33.26
C SER A 120 21.00 26.63 -31.83
N GLU A 121 21.45 27.68 -31.15
CA GLU A 121 21.88 27.62 -29.75
C GLU A 121 20.66 27.70 -28.82
N ASP A 122 20.58 26.79 -27.88
CA ASP A 122 19.47 26.70 -26.91
C ASP A 122 19.82 27.38 -25.59
N LEU A 123 20.25 28.66 -25.67
CA LEU A 123 20.39 29.52 -24.49
C LEU A 123 19.06 29.62 -23.73
N TYR A 124 19.12 29.65 -22.39
CA TYR A 124 17.92 29.84 -21.58
C TYR A 124 17.22 31.16 -21.94
N THR A 125 17.99 32.22 -22.13
CA THR A 125 17.43 33.52 -22.57
C THR A 125 16.55 33.36 -23.81
N ARG A 126 17.00 32.62 -24.84
CA ARG A 126 16.20 32.39 -26.06
C ARG A 126 15.00 31.47 -25.82
N VAL A 127 15.21 30.38 -25.11
CA VAL A 127 14.15 29.40 -24.84
C VAL A 127 13.04 30.01 -23.98
N ILE A 128 13.41 30.83 -22.98
CA ILE A 128 12.48 31.52 -22.10
C ILE A 128 11.75 32.62 -22.89
N LEU A 129 12.46 33.41 -23.73
CA LEU A 129 11.82 34.41 -24.58
C LEU A 129 10.73 33.77 -25.45
N GLY A 130 11.03 32.65 -26.11
CA GLY A 130 10.07 31.96 -26.99
C GLY A 130 8.91 31.32 -26.25
N ASN A 131 9.20 30.61 -25.18
CA ASN A 131 8.20 29.77 -24.51
C ASN A 131 7.39 30.47 -23.41
N TRP A 132 8.00 31.48 -22.71
CA TRP A 132 7.33 32.12 -21.58
C TRP A 132 6.90 33.54 -21.84
N VAL A 133 7.65 34.30 -22.64
CA VAL A 133 7.35 35.70 -22.93
C VAL A 133 6.48 35.81 -24.19
N GLN A 134 6.89 35.18 -25.31
CA GLN A 134 6.15 35.27 -26.57
C GLN A 134 5.00 34.27 -26.68
N ASN A 135 5.16 33.07 -26.11
CA ASN A 135 4.11 32.03 -26.11
C ASN A 135 3.96 31.37 -24.73
N PRO A 136 3.27 32.03 -23.79
CA PRO A 136 3.09 31.49 -22.42
C PRO A 136 2.42 30.11 -22.36
N ALA A 137 1.57 29.77 -23.33
CA ALA A 137 0.97 28.44 -23.41
C ALA A 137 2.02 27.33 -23.59
N SER A 138 3.08 27.60 -24.34
CA SER A 138 4.24 26.69 -24.46
C SER A 138 4.97 26.55 -23.12
N GLY A 139 5.13 27.64 -22.39
CA GLY A 139 5.72 27.62 -21.04
C GLY A 139 4.94 26.74 -20.06
N VAL A 140 3.61 26.88 -20.05
CA VAL A 140 2.72 26.03 -19.23
C VAL A 140 2.87 24.55 -19.60
N LEU A 141 2.97 24.24 -20.90
CA LEU A 141 3.20 22.87 -21.36
C LEU A 141 4.53 22.32 -20.85
N GLN A 142 5.61 23.16 -20.85
CA GLN A 142 6.92 22.76 -20.32
C GLN A 142 6.88 22.54 -18.80
N ALA A 143 6.17 23.38 -18.05
CA ALA A 143 5.94 23.19 -16.61
C ALA A 143 5.17 21.89 -16.35
N GLY A 144 4.18 21.57 -17.18
CA GLY A 144 3.46 20.29 -17.14
C GLY A 144 4.38 19.10 -17.37
N LEU A 145 5.23 19.15 -18.40
CA LEU A 145 6.24 18.11 -18.66
C LEU A 145 7.17 17.92 -17.48
N LEU A 146 7.70 19.03 -16.91
CA LEU A 146 8.57 19.01 -15.73
C LEU A 146 7.90 18.27 -14.58
N THR A 147 6.65 18.64 -14.25
CA THR A 147 5.89 18.04 -13.14
C THR A 147 5.60 16.55 -13.39
N VAL A 148 5.19 16.18 -14.60
CA VAL A 148 4.87 14.79 -14.97
C VAL A 148 6.11 13.91 -14.92
N ALA A 149 7.21 14.33 -15.55
CA ALA A 149 8.45 13.57 -15.60
C ALA A 149 9.06 13.38 -14.19
N TRP A 150 9.06 14.44 -13.38
CA TRP A 150 9.54 14.40 -12.01
C TRP A 150 8.72 13.46 -11.14
N SER A 151 7.38 13.60 -11.17
CA SER A 151 6.47 12.75 -10.40
C SER A 151 6.63 11.28 -10.78
N HIS A 152 6.74 10.97 -12.08
CA HIS A 152 7.01 9.61 -12.56
C HIS A 152 8.33 9.05 -11.99
N GLY A 153 9.39 9.83 -12.03
CA GLY A 153 10.70 9.45 -11.50
C GLY A 153 10.68 9.22 -9.99
N CYS A 154 10.12 10.16 -9.21
CA CYS A 154 9.99 10.05 -7.75
C CYS A 154 9.15 8.83 -7.32
N MET A 155 8.02 8.58 -7.98
CA MET A 155 7.22 7.38 -7.73
C MET A 155 8.01 6.11 -8.03
N GLY A 156 8.75 6.08 -9.14
CA GLY A 156 9.61 4.96 -9.50
C GLY A 156 10.67 4.66 -8.45
N LEU A 157 11.35 5.71 -7.97
CA LEU A 157 12.37 5.63 -6.92
C LEU A 157 11.77 5.18 -5.59
N HIS A 158 10.62 5.76 -5.17
CA HIS A 158 9.90 5.34 -3.98
C HIS A 158 9.55 3.84 -4.03
N TYR A 159 8.96 3.36 -5.13
CA TYR A 159 8.58 1.94 -5.24
C TYR A 159 9.77 0.99 -5.33
N TRP A 160 10.93 1.45 -5.72
CA TRP A 160 12.15 0.67 -5.69
C TRP A 160 12.72 0.58 -4.28
N LEU A 161 12.76 1.71 -3.55
CA LEU A 161 13.46 1.85 -2.26
C LEU A 161 12.60 1.45 -1.04
N ARG A 162 11.27 1.56 -1.09
CA ARG A 162 10.37 1.40 0.07
C ARG A 162 10.50 0.07 0.83
N PHE A 163 11.11 -0.95 0.21
CA PHE A 163 11.35 -2.25 0.86
C PHE A 163 12.77 -2.38 1.44
N ARG A 164 13.57 -1.32 1.43
CA ARG A 164 14.88 -1.30 2.07
C ARG A 164 14.74 -0.91 3.53
N ALA A 165 15.40 -1.65 4.44
CA ALA A 165 15.28 -1.41 5.88
C ALA A 165 15.65 0.04 6.31
N TRP A 166 16.62 0.66 5.63
CA TRP A 166 17.06 2.04 5.88
C TRP A 166 16.10 3.10 5.33
N TYR A 167 15.19 2.76 4.40
CA TYR A 167 14.39 3.73 3.66
C TYR A 167 13.51 4.60 4.56
N GLY A 168 12.89 4.01 5.58
CA GLY A 168 12.04 4.75 6.52
C GLY A 168 12.78 5.90 7.23
N ARG A 169 14.09 5.73 7.49
CA ARG A 169 14.92 6.76 8.16
C ARG A 169 15.22 7.95 7.24
N VAL A 170 15.44 7.70 5.95
CA VAL A 170 15.80 8.75 4.99
C VAL A 170 14.59 9.32 4.24
N PHE A 171 13.43 8.69 4.35
CA PHE A 171 12.23 9.09 3.61
C PHE A 171 11.82 10.56 3.84
N PRO A 172 11.84 11.13 5.08
CA PRO A 172 11.51 12.53 5.27
C PRO A 172 12.41 13.49 4.46
N ALA A 173 13.71 13.23 4.42
CA ALA A 173 14.65 14.04 3.65
C ALA A 173 14.44 13.87 2.13
N LEU A 174 14.22 12.63 1.67
CA LEU A 174 13.89 12.35 0.27
C LEU A 174 12.58 13.00 -0.14
N PHE A 175 11.57 12.96 0.73
CA PHE A 175 10.27 13.59 0.47
C PHE A 175 10.42 15.12 0.35
N ALA A 176 11.16 15.75 1.27
CA ALA A 176 11.47 17.18 1.17
C ALA A 176 12.18 17.50 -0.16
N PHE A 177 13.17 16.71 -0.56
CA PHE A 177 13.85 16.84 -1.85
C PHE A 177 12.89 16.68 -3.03
N PHE A 178 12.00 15.69 -3.01
CA PHE A 178 11.02 15.44 -4.08
C PHE A 178 10.04 16.59 -4.26
N VAL A 179 9.70 17.29 -3.17
CA VAL A 179 8.81 18.46 -3.22
C VAL A 179 9.56 19.73 -3.58
N LEU A 180 10.71 19.97 -2.98
CA LEU A 180 11.44 21.24 -3.15
C LEU A 180 12.09 21.37 -4.53
N MET A 181 12.65 20.31 -5.09
CA MET A 181 13.38 20.39 -6.36
C MET A 181 12.53 20.94 -7.52
N PRO A 182 11.33 20.42 -7.83
CA PRO A 182 10.51 20.96 -8.91
C PRO A 182 10.00 22.37 -8.60
N VAL A 183 9.74 22.70 -7.33
CA VAL A 183 9.31 24.05 -6.93
C VAL A 183 10.45 25.04 -7.18
N LEU A 184 11.65 24.76 -6.74
CA LEU A 184 12.81 25.63 -6.97
C LEU A 184 13.12 25.77 -8.47
N ALA A 185 13.01 24.68 -9.24
CA ALA A 185 13.19 24.74 -10.68
C ALA A 185 12.16 25.62 -11.39
N LEU A 186 10.86 25.50 -11.01
CA LEU A 186 9.81 26.35 -11.59
C LEU A 186 9.92 27.80 -11.17
N LEU A 187 10.26 28.08 -9.91
CA LEU A 187 10.51 29.45 -9.43
C LEU A 187 11.72 30.05 -10.14
N GLY A 188 12.79 29.29 -10.35
CA GLY A 188 13.97 29.76 -11.09
C GLY A 188 13.64 30.09 -12.54
N ILE A 189 12.81 29.27 -13.22
CA ILE A 189 12.32 29.60 -14.57
C ILE A 189 11.45 30.87 -14.54
N ALA A 190 10.56 31.00 -13.54
CA ALA A 190 9.67 32.16 -13.44
C ALA A 190 10.45 33.46 -13.21
N GLU A 191 11.47 33.45 -12.35
CA GLU A 191 12.34 34.61 -12.13
C GLU A 191 13.16 34.95 -13.38
N ALA A 192 13.76 33.95 -14.03
CA ALA A 192 14.45 34.16 -15.29
C ALA A 192 13.50 34.67 -16.40
N ALA A 193 12.23 34.23 -16.40
CA ALA A 193 11.23 34.75 -17.36
C ALA A 193 10.87 36.22 -17.09
N ARG A 194 10.83 36.65 -15.81
CA ARG A 194 10.66 38.04 -15.43
C ARG A 194 11.84 38.88 -15.96
N GLU A 195 13.08 38.44 -15.71
CA GLU A 195 14.27 39.13 -16.20
C GLU A 195 14.32 39.22 -17.74
N VAL A 196 14.01 38.14 -18.46
CA VAL A 196 13.94 38.12 -19.92
C VAL A 196 12.80 39.02 -20.42
N SER A 197 11.67 39.11 -19.73
CA SER A 197 10.58 40.00 -20.08
C SER A 197 10.99 41.48 -19.99
N GLU A 198 11.71 41.85 -18.93
CA GLU A 198 12.27 43.19 -18.79
C GLU A 198 13.26 43.53 -19.94
N LEU A 199 14.17 42.61 -20.24
CA LEU A 199 15.09 42.77 -21.35
C LEU A 199 14.38 42.88 -22.72
N ALA A 200 13.27 42.18 -22.89
CA ALA A 200 12.49 42.19 -24.13
C ALA A 200 11.84 43.58 -24.43
N HIS A 201 11.73 44.45 -23.44
CA HIS A 201 11.27 45.85 -23.66
C HIS A 201 12.35 46.75 -24.28
N GLN A 202 13.63 46.31 -24.28
CA GLN A 202 14.71 47.07 -24.92
C GLN A 202 14.58 47.01 -26.44
N PRO A 203 14.81 48.11 -27.16
CA PRO A 203 14.80 48.13 -28.60
C PRO A 203 15.77 47.10 -29.19
N ASP A 204 15.28 46.32 -30.18
CA ASP A 204 16.07 45.32 -30.89
C ASP A 204 16.62 44.15 -30.10
N PHE A 205 16.34 44.02 -28.80
CA PHE A 205 16.82 42.92 -27.96
C PHE A 205 16.47 41.56 -28.58
N ALA A 206 15.20 41.31 -28.86
CA ALA A 206 14.73 40.04 -29.41
C ALA A 206 15.42 39.76 -30.76
N ARG A 207 15.53 40.76 -31.65
CA ARG A 207 16.19 40.62 -32.94
C ARG A 207 17.67 40.24 -32.80
N ARG A 208 18.39 40.94 -31.94
CA ARG A 208 19.82 40.64 -31.66
C ARG A 208 20.01 39.26 -31.05
N LEU A 209 19.18 38.86 -30.08
CA LEU A 209 19.23 37.56 -29.45
C LEU A 209 18.98 36.42 -30.45
N LEU A 210 17.92 36.55 -31.28
CA LEU A 210 17.58 35.54 -32.29
C LEU A 210 18.67 35.41 -33.36
N ALA A 211 19.28 36.50 -33.77
CA ALA A 211 20.39 36.48 -34.71
C ALA A 211 21.64 35.84 -34.07
N ALA A 212 22.02 36.23 -32.84
CA ALA A 212 23.20 35.71 -32.15
C ALA A 212 23.09 34.20 -31.88
N THR A 213 21.88 33.72 -31.55
CA THR A 213 21.61 32.28 -31.26
C THR A 213 21.28 31.45 -32.51
N ARG A 214 21.38 32.01 -33.69
CA ARG A 214 21.02 31.31 -34.95
C ARG A 214 19.62 30.68 -34.84
N ALA A 215 18.65 31.49 -34.38
CA ALA A 215 17.30 31.01 -34.20
C ALA A 215 16.70 30.53 -35.56
N PRO A 216 15.94 29.43 -35.57
CA PRO A 216 15.37 28.88 -36.77
C PRO A 216 14.45 29.90 -37.49
N SER A 217 14.56 29.99 -38.81
CA SER A 217 13.66 30.78 -39.68
C SER A 217 12.23 30.22 -39.66
N THR A 218 11.24 30.98 -40.15
CA THR A 218 9.85 30.53 -40.21
C THR A 218 9.69 29.21 -40.95
N ALA A 219 10.41 28.99 -42.07
CA ALA A 219 10.40 27.73 -42.81
C ALA A 219 10.99 26.57 -41.99
N GLN A 220 12.08 26.83 -41.28
CA GLN A 220 12.71 25.83 -40.38
C GLN A 220 11.83 25.49 -39.19
N ILE A 221 11.12 26.48 -38.60
CA ILE A 221 10.11 26.25 -37.58
C ILE A 221 9.00 25.34 -38.08
N ALA A 222 8.51 25.53 -39.29
CA ALA A 222 7.51 24.64 -39.90
C ALA A 222 8.02 23.20 -40.03
N THR A 223 9.28 23.02 -40.46
CA THR A 223 9.91 21.69 -40.53
C THR A 223 10.05 21.06 -39.15
N LEU A 224 10.51 21.83 -38.15
CA LEU A 224 10.59 21.36 -36.75
C LEU A 224 9.20 20.96 -36.21
N ALA A 225 8.14 21.70 -36.56
CA ALA A 225 6.78 21.36 -36.18
C ALA A 225 6.36 20.01 -36.81
N GLN A 226 6.68 19.75 -38.09
CA GLN A 226 6.42 18.44 -38.69
C GLN A 226 7.17 17.30 -38.00
N VAL A 227 8.44 17.50 -37.64
CA VAL A 227 9.22 16.51 -36.87
C VAL A 227 8.58 16.26 -35.50
N ARG A 228 8.21 17.31 -34.77
CA ARG A 228 7.50 17.22 -33.50
C ARG A 228 6.21 16.42 -33.61
N ASP A 229 5.36 16.79 -34.55
CA ASP A 229 4.05 16.16 -34.76
C ASP A 229 4.19 14.69 -35.19
N GLY A 230 5.22 14.40 -35.99
CA GLY A 230 5.61 13.04 -36.34
C GLY A 230 6.01 12.20 -35.12
N LEU A 231 6.84 12.76 -34.22
CA LEU A 231 7.25 12.08 -32.95
C LEU A 231 6.06 11.85 -32.01
N VAL A 232 5.19 12.85 -31.85
CA VAL A 232 3.97 12.75 -31.05
C VAL A 232 3.04 11.68 -31.61
N THR A 233 2.79 11.72 -32.94
CA THR A 233 1.96 10.74 -33.63
C THR A 233 2.55 9.34 -33.50
N MET A 234 3.84 9.18 -33.70
CA MET A 234 4.53 7.90 -33.52
C MET A 234 4.36 7.34 -32.08
N ALA A 235 4.48 8.20 -31.07
CA ALA A 235 4.29 7.77 -29.68
C ALA A 235 2.88 7.23 -29.44
N TRP A 236 1.85 7.93 -29.92
CA TRP A 236 0.46 7.50 -29.80
C TRP A 236 0.16 6.25 -30.64
N VAL A 237 0.68 6.15 -31.86
CA VAL A 237 0.51 4.97 -32.71
C VAL A 237 1.15 3.74 -32.09
N LEU A 238 2.37 3.85 -31.56
CA LEU A 238 3.03 2.73 -30.87
C LEU A 238 2.26 2.27 -29.61
N LEU A 239 1.70 3.21 -28.86
CA LEU A 239 0.82 2.89 -27.74
C LEU A 239 -0.45 2.18 -28.21
N ALA A 240 -1.12 2.71 -29.23
CA ALA A 240 -2.33 2.11 -29.79
C ALA A 240 -2.07 0.69 -30.32
N VAL A 241 -1.00 0.51 -31.09
CA VAL A 241 -0.57 -0.81 -31.58
C VAL A 241 -0.29 -1.77 -30.43
N THR A 242 0.38 -1.29 -29.37
CA THR A 242 0.65 -2.10 -28.18
C THR A 242 -0.64 -2.57 -27.51
N LEU A 243 -1.63 -1.68 -27.35
CA LEU A 243 -2.93 -2.01 -26.74
C LEU A 243 -3.74 -2.96 -27.61
N VAL A 244 -3.79 -2.73 -28.92
CA VAL A 244 -4.47 -3.63 -29.88
C VAL A 244 -3.81 -5.01 -29.89
N ALA A 245 -2.49 -5.08 -30.02
CA ALA A 245 -1.76 -6.34 -29.99
C ALA A 245 -1.97 -7.09 -28.66
N ARG A 246 -2.07 -6.37 -27.55
CA ARG A 246 -2.43 -6.95 -26.26
C ARG A 246 -3.84 -7.54 -26.27
N ILE A 247 -4.83 -6.80 -26.77
CA ILE A 247 -6.22 -7.27 -26.85
C ILE A 247 -6.29 -8.54 -27.72
N VAL A 248 -5.70 -8.52 -28.90
CA VAL A 248 -5.64 -9.68 -29.82
C VAL A 248 -5.00 -10.88 -29.12
N ARG A 249 -3.86 -10.68 -28.46
CA ARG A 249 -3.19 -11.77 -27.74
C ARG A 249 -4.09 -12.34 -26.61
N GLU A 250 -4.80 -11.49 -25.84
CA GLU A 250 -5.71 -11.95 -24.80
C GLU A 250 -6.88 -12.72 -25.40
N GLN A 251 -7.49 -12.24 -26.47
CA GLN A 251 -8.56 -12.95 -27.17
C GLN A 251 -8.08 -14.34 -27.64
N LEU A 252 -6.94 -14.38 -28.30
CA LEU A 252 -6.36 -15.67 -28.73
C LEU A 252 -6.05 -16.59 -27.56
N SER A 253 -5.65 -16.07 -26.39
CA SER A 253 -5.35 -16.89 -25.22
C SER A 253 -6.59 -17.62 -24.67
N TRP A 254 -7.79 -17.07 -24.82
CA TRP A 254 -9.04 -17.69 -24.41
C TRP A 254 -9.50 -18.84 -25.31
N HIS A 255 -8.95 -18.94 -26.53
CA HIS A 255 -9.16 -20.08 -27.42
C HIS A 255 -8.26 -21.28 -27.11
N HIS A 256 -7.29 -21.13 -26.19
CA HIS A 256 -6.45 -22.23 -25.70
C HIS A 256 -7.08 -22.89 -24.45
N LEU A 257 -6.41 -23.94 -23.93
CA LEU A 257 -6.82 -24.64 -22.71
C LEU A 257 -7.08 -23.67 -21.57
N THR A 258 -8.29 -23.74 -21.03
CA THR A 258 -8.70 -23.04 -19.82
C THR A 258 -8.68 -23.98 -18.63
N ILE A 259 -8.32 -23.47 -17.49
CA ILE A 259 -8.34 -24.16 -16.19
C ILE A 259 -9.17 -23.35 -15.21
N ARG A 260 -9.65 -24.00 -14.16
CA ARG A 260 -10.48 -23.39 -13.12
C ARG A 260 -9.70 -23.24 -11.83
N ILE A 261 -9.74 -22.02 -11.28
CA ILE A 261 -9.22 -21.73 -9.93
C ILE A 261 -10.41 -21.65 -8.99
N ARG A 262 -10.44 -22.55 -8.00
CA ARG A 262 -11.51 -22.62 -6.99
C ARG A 262 -11.05 -21.92 -5.71
N TYR A 263 -11.91 -21.04 -5.19
CA TYR A 263 -11.68 -20.27 -3.96
C TYR A 263 -12.57 -20.77 -2.83
N PRO A 264 -12.23 -20.45 -1.54
CA PRO A 264 -12.98 -20.96 -0.38
C PRO A 264 -14.45 -20.52 -0.32
N ASP A 265 -14.78 -19.40 -0.93
CA ASP A 265 -16.14 -18.86 -1.04
C ASP A 265 -17.01 -19.56 -2.11
N GLY A 266 -16.50 -20.66 -2.68
CA GLY A 266 -17.19 -21.43 -3.72
C GLY A 266 -17.05 -20.85 -5.13
N ARG A 267 -16.43 -19.69 -5.32
CA ARG A 267 -16.22 -19.14 -6.66
C ARG A 267 -15.22 -19.94 -7.45
N GLU A 268 -15.57 -20.26 -8.69
CA GLU A 268 -14.69 -20.87 -9.68
C GLU A 268 -14.37 -19.87 -10.78
N VAL A 269 -13.09 -19.59 -10.97
CA VAL A 269 -12.63 -18.60 -11.94
C VAL A 269 -11.94 -19.32 -13.09
N PRO A 270 -12.54 -19.37 -14.29
CA PRO A 270 -11.88 -19.90 -15.47
C PRO A 270 -10.79 -18.94 -15.93
N ILE A 271 -9.61 -19.45 -16.21
CA ILE A 271 -8.48 -18.69 -16.74
C ILE A 271 -7.74 -19.50 -17.81
N PRO A 272 -7.15 -18.85 -18.82
CA PRO A 272 -6.23 -19.52 -19.75
C PRO A 272 -4.98 -20.02 -19.03
N VAL A 273 -4.46 -21.16 -19.45
CA VAL A 273 -3.17 -21.68 -18.96
C VAL A 273 -2.08 -20.60 -19.15
N GLY A 274 -1.24 -20.44 -18.12
CA GLY A 274 -0.17 -19.45 -18.11
C GLY A 274 -0.49 -18.13 -17.39
N TRP A 275 -1.74 -17.94 -16.93
CA TRP A 275 -2.07 -16.90 -15.97
C TRP A 275 -1.54 -17.26 -14.58
N THR A 276 -1.23 -16.25 -13.79
CA THR A 276 -0.95 -16.45 -12.36
C THR A 276 -2.25 -16.49 -11.57
N VAL A 277 -2.22 -17.12 -10.40
CA VAL A 277 -3.38 -17.10 -9.48
C VAL A 277 -3.76 -15.68 -9.05
N LEU A 278 -2.79 -14.77 -8.91
CA LEU A 278 -3.07 -13.36 -8.61
C LEU A 278 -3.79 -12.64 -9.77
N GLU A 279 -3.45 -12.96 -11.01
CA GLU A 279 -4.15 -12.43 -12.20
C GLU A 279 -5.59 -12.96 -12.25
N ALA A 280 -5.82 -14.22 -11.89
CA ALA A 280 -7.14 -14.82 -11.74
C ALA A 280 -7.97 -14.06 -10.68
N SER A 281 -7.44 -13.89 -9.47
CA SER A 281 -8.11 -13.17 -8.39
C SER A 281 -8.50 -11.75 -8.82
N ARG A 282 -7.59 -11.01 -9.45
CA ARG A 282 -7.83 -9.64 -9.91
C ARG A 282 -8.88 -9.56 -11.03
N SER A 283 -8.90 -10.52 -11.96
CA SER A 283 -9.89 -10.56 -13.04
C SER A 283 -11.30 -10.80 -12.52
N ALA A 284 -11.42 -11.61 -11.46
CA ALA A 284 -12.69 -11.96 -10.82
C ALA A 284 -13.08 -11.01 -9.66
N LEU A 285 -12.33 -9.91 -9.45
CA LEU A 285 -12.53 -8.97 -8.34
C LEU A 285 -12.51 -9.65 -6.95
N ILE A 286 -11.75 -10.74 -6.83
CA ILE A 286 -11.52 -11.40 -5.55
C ILE A 286 -10.47 -10.58 -4.79
N PRO A 287 -10.79 -10.10 -3.58
CA PRO A 287 -9.84 -9.36 -2.75
C PRO A 287 -8.59 -10.20 -2.49
N HIS A 288 -7.45 -9.76 -2.98
CA HIS A 288 -6.18 -10.47 -2.84
C HIS A 288 -5.04 -9.47 -2.65
N LEU A 289 -4.46 -9.46 -1.47
CA LEU A 289 -3.38 -8.54 -1.13
C LEU A 289 -2.14 -8.81 -1.98
N SER A 290 -1.51 -7.74 -2.42
CA SER A 290 -0.28 -7.85 -3.20
C SER A 290 0.49 -6.53 -3.15
N VAL A 291 1.10 -6.24 -2.00
CA VAL A 291 1.76 -4.96 -1.69
C VAL A 291 2.89 -4.63 -2.67
N CYS A 292 3.63 -5.63 -3.15
CA CYS A 292 4.66 -5.41 -4.16
C CYS A 292 4.12 -5.31 -5.60
N GLY A 293 2.81 -5.40 -5.81
CA GLY A 293 2.19 -5.36 -7.13
C GLY A 293 2.42 -6.63 -7.97
N GLY A 294 2.65 -7.79 -7.35
CA GLY A 294 2.86 -9.06 -8.06
C GLY A 294 4.31 -9.31 -8.48
N ARG A 295 5.27 -8.66 -7.85
CA ARG A 295 6.69 -8.70 -8.23
C ARG A 295 7.50 -9.79 -7.51
N GLY A 296 6.88 -10.69 -6.75
CA GLY A 296 7.57 -11.75 -5.99
C GLY A 296 8.54 -11.23 -4.93
N ARG A 297 8.29 -10.05 -4.32
CA ARG A 297 9.20 -9.42 -3.35
C ARG A 297 8.69 -9.44 -1.92
N CYS A 298 7.39 -9.59 -1.75
CA CYS A 298 6.72 -9.68 -0.46
C CYS A 298 5.96 -11.00 -0.38
N SER A 299 5.54 -11.37 0.82
CA SER A 299 4.74 -12.57 1.08
C SER A 299 3.24 -12.33 1.03
N THR A 300 2.79 -11.07 0.81
CA THR A 300 1.39 -10.68 1.00
C THR A 300 0.39 -11.31 0.02
N CYS A 301 0.84 -11.87 -1.09
CA CYS A 301 0.00 -12.62 -2.04
C CYS A 301 0.08 -14.14 -1.85
N ARG A 302 0.47 -14.59 -0.66
CA ARG A 302 0.59 -16.04 -0.41
C ARG A 302 -0.77 -16.71 -0.37
N ILE A 303 -0.79 -17.92 -0.91
CA ILE A 303 -1.93 -18.81 -0.96
C ILE A 303 -1.52 -20.18 -0.44
N ARG A 304 -2.46 -20.88 0.17
CA ARG A 304 -2.37 -22.31 0.40
C ARG A 304 -2.98 -23.04 -0.80
N VAL A 305 -2.30 -24.05 -1.28
CA VAL A 305 -2.79 -24.90 -2.37
C VAL A 305 -3.34 -26.19 -1.76
N ALA A 306 -4.56 -26.55 -2.11
CA ALA A 306 -5.19 -27.78 -1.63
C ALA A 306 -4.85 -28.96 -2.55
N GLY A 307 -4.49 -30.11 -1.95
CA GLY A 307 -4.22 -31.38 -2.63
C GLY A 307 -2.73 -31.59 -2.96
N ASP A 308 -2.38 -32.87 -3.07
CA ASP A 308 -1.02 -33.30 -3.45
C ASP A 308 -0.85 -33.20 -4.98
N LEU A 309 -0.75 -31.98 -5.49
CA LEU A 309 -0.63 -31.72 -6.91
C LEU A 309 0.83 -31.46 -7.28
N ALA A 310 1.31 -32.13 -8.34
CA ALA A 310 2.59 -31.77 -8.97
C ALA A 310 2.55 -30.35 -9.52
N LEU A 311 2.85 -29.38 -8.65
CA LEU A 311 2.92 -27.98 -9.01
C LEU A 311 4.20 -27.64 -9.76
N THR A 312 4.17 -26.63 -10.60
CA THR A 312 5.39 -26.07 -11.18
C THR A 312 6.36 -25.67 -10.05
N PRO A 313 7.63 -26.09 -10.07
CA PRO A 313 8.59 -25.72 -9.04
C PRO A 313 8.64 -24.19 -8.83
N PRO A 314 8.78 -23.71 -7.58
CA PRO A 314 8.88 -22.29 -7.34
C PRO A 314 10.18 -21.70 -7.91
N ALA A 315 10.09 -20.50 -8.49
CA ALA A 315 11.25 -19.79 -9.00
C ALA A 315 12.19 -19.35 -7.84
N PRO A 316 13.49 -19.12 -8.08
CA PRO A 316 14.44 -18.73 -7.02
C PRO A 316 13.98 -17.51 -6.18
N GLN A 317 13.32 -16.55 -6.80
CA GLN A 317 12.77 -15.39 -6.09
C GLN A 317 11.61 -15.76 -5.15
N GLU A 318 10.77 -16.70 -5.56
CA GLU A 318 9.68 -17.23 -4.74
C GLU A 318 10.24 -18.02 -3.57
N ILE A 319 11.22 -18.91 -3.82
CA ILE A 319 11.91 -19.70 -2.79
C ILE A 319 12.48 -18.78 -1.71
N ALA A 320 13.22 -17.74 -2.10
CA ALA A 320 13.82 -16.79 -1.15
C ALA A 320 12.79 -16.09 -0.26
N VAL A 321 11.59 -15.81 -0.79
CA VAL A 321 10.50 -15.20 0.00
C VAL A 321 9.86 -16.24 0.92
N LEU A 322 9.56 -17.45 0.41
CA LEU A 322 8.92 -18.52 1.19
C LEU A 322 9.82 -18.99 2.35
N GLN A 323 11.12 -19.15 2.09
CA GLN A 323 12.10 -19.51 3.14
C GLN A 323 12.19 -18.43 4.24
N ARG A 324 12.19 -17.16 3.85
CA ARG A 324 12.26 -16.04 4.81
C ARG A 324 11.08 -15.99 5.77
N ILE A 325 9.91 -16.49 5.37
CA ILE A 325 8.71 -16.51 6.21
C ILE A 325 8.44 -17.88 6.84
N GLY A 326 9.31 -18.88 6.63
CA GLY A 326 9.11 -20.23 7.15
C GLY A 326 7.88 -20.93 6.58
N ALA A 327 7.52 -20.65 5.31
CA ALA A 327 6.30 -21.16 4.72
C ALA A 327 6.36 -22.69 4.52
N GLY A 328 5.24 -23.37 4.80
CA GLY A 328 5.07 -24.78 4.52
C GLY A 328 5.11 -25.13 3.03
N PRO A 329 5.25 -26.42 2.66
CA PRO A 329 5.39 -26.85 1.27
C PRO A 329 4.14 -26.62 0.42
N ASP A 330 2.97 -26.49 1.03
CA ASP A 330 1.66 -26.19 0.43
C ASP A 330 1.45 -24.71 0.16
N VAL A 331 2.35 -23.84 0.63
CA VAL A 331 2.23 -22.39 0.47
C VAL A 331 3.00 -21.91 -0.75
N ARG A 332 2.34 -21.11 -1.59
CA ARG A 332 2.93 -20.54 -2.80
C ARG A 332 2.61 -19.03 -2.88
N LEU A 333 3.35 -18.30 -3.68
CA LEU A 333 3.02 -16.92 -4.00
C LEU A 333 2.07 -16.86 -5.20
N ALA A 334 0.84 -16.38 -5.01
CA ALA A 334 -0.17 -16.27 -6.07
C ALA A 334 0.34 -15.51 -7.30
N CYS A 335 1.23 -14.55 -7.11
CA CYS A 335 1.81 -13.77 -8.21
C CYS A 335 2.89 -14.52 -9.00
N GLN A 336 3.38 -15.67 -8.51
CA GLN A 336 4.41 -16.47 -9.18
C GLN A 336 3.84 -17.81 -9.67
N LEU A 337 2.89 -18.40 -8.94
CA LEU A 337 2.28 -19.67 -9.31
C LEU A 337 1.43 -19.55 -10.58
N ARG A 338 1.80 -20.32 -11.61
CA ARG A 338 1.09 -20.49 -12.88
C ARG A 338 0.57 -21.91 -12.99
N PRO A 339 -0.66 -22.16 -12.61
CA PRO A 339 -1.23 -23.49 -12.67
C PRO A 339 -1.41 -23.94 -14.13
N ILE A 340 -1.25 -25.25 -14.34
CA ILE A 340 -1.41 -25.91 -15.66
C ILE A 340 -2.64 -26.85 -15.69
N ARG A 341 -3.34 -26.97 -14.57
CA ARG A 341 -4.58 -27.74 -14.38
C ARG A 341 -5.44 -27.06 -13.32
N ASP A 342 -6.67 -27.53 -13.17
CA ASP A 342 -7.59 -27.03 -12.14
C ASP A 342 -6.96 -27.08 -10.77
N LEU A 343 -7.17 -26.04 -9.97
CA LEU A 343 -6.49 -25.84 -8.70
C LEU A 343 -7.44 -25.18 -7.68
N ALA A 344 -7.48 -25.74 -6.47
CA ALA A 344 -8.13 -25.08 -5.34
C ALA A 344 -7.09 -24.33 -4.53
N VAL A 345 -7.39 -23.05 -4.24
CA VAL A 345 -6.47 -22.16 -3.53
C VAL A 345 -7.19 -21.38 -2.43
N THR A 346 -6.52 -21.18 -1.32
CA THR A 346 -6.98 -20.33 -0.22
C THR A 346 -6.02 -19.15 -0.08
N PRO A 347 -6.44 -17.90 -0.38
CA PRO A 347 -5.67 -16.72 -0.05
C PRO A 347 -5.46 -16.65 1.46
N LEU A 348 -4.20 -16.64 1.92
CA LEU A 348 -3.87 -16.59 3.34
C LEU A 348 -3.97 -15.16 3.90
N LEU A 349 -4.05 -14.15 3.02
CA LEU A 349 -4.22 -12.74 3.35
C LEU A 349 -5.48 -12.24 2.64
N SER A 350 -6.58 -12.17 3.37
CA SER A 350 -7.77 -11.47 2.90
C SER A 350 -7.53 -9.96 2.96
N ALA A 351 -7.90 -9.24 1.91
CA ALA A 351 -8.13 -7.80 2.04
C ALA A 351 -9.46 -7.66 2.82
N ILE A 352 -9.37 -7.65 4.14
CA ILE A 352 -10.54 -7.36 4.97
C ILE A 352 -10.98 -5.96 4.57
N SER A 353 -12.19 -5.89 4.04
CA SER A 353 -12.87 -4.64 3.81
C SER A 353 -12.94 -3.91 5.15
N ALA A 354 -12.29 -2.76 5.27
CA ALA A 354 -12.40 -1.85 6.40
C ALA A 354 -13.84 -1.25 6.53
N ALA A 355 -14.86 -1.96 6.08
CA ALA A 355 -16.23 -1.50 5.91
C ALA A 355 -17.20 -2.11 6.92
N ALA A 356 -16.73 -2.59 8.06
CA ALA A 356 -17.62 -2.99 9.17
C ALA A 356 -17.31 -2.24 10.47
N THR A 357 -17.04 -0.94 10.39
CA THR A 357 -17.34 -0.06 11.51
C THR A 357 -18.84 0.15 11.53
N VAL A 358 -19.52 -0.57 12.38
CA VAL A 358 -20.93 -0.30 12.72
C VAL A 358 -20.98 1.16 13.15
N ARG A 359 -21.53 2.03 12.29
CA ARG A 359 -21.87 3.41 12.68
C ARG A 359 -22.94 3.32 13.73
N ALA A 360 -22.59 3.59 14.99
CA ALA A 360 -23.56 3.83 16.04
C ALA A 360 -24.46 5.03 15.66
N PRO A 361 -25.74 5.03 16.06
CA PRO A 361 -26.62 6.17 15.80
C PRO A 361 -26.06 7.47 16.36
N ARG A 362 -26.22 8.57 15.65
CA ARG A 362 -25.67 9.90 15.96
C ARG A 362 -26.06 10.56 17.30
N ASP A 363 -26.82 9.90 18.16
CA ASP A 363 -27.28 10.43 19.46
C ASP A 363 -26.29 10.21 20.62
N THR A 364 -25.09 9.67 20.38
CA THR A 364 -24.13 9.27 21.42
C THR A 364 -22.96 10.25 21.69
N LEU A 365 -22.97 11.44 21.09
CA LEU A 365 -21.88 12.43 21.21
C LEU A 365 -21.65 12.96 22.64
N ALA A 366 -22.68 12.94 23.50
CA ALA A 366 -22.53 13.29 24.91
C ALA A 366 -22.31 12.00 25.73
N GLY A 367 -21.11 11.83 26.30
CA GLY A 367 -20.81 10.69 27.18
C GLY A 367 -21.89 10.55 28.28
N ARG A 368 -22.45 9.34 28.43
CA ARG A 368 -23.45 9.01 29.45
C ARG A 368 -22.93 7.94 30.36
N GLU A 369 -23.15 8.09 31.64
CA GLU A 369 -22.87 7.03 32.60
C GLU A 369 -23.84 5.86 32.38
N ARG A 370 -23.29 4.65 32.22
CA ARG A 370 -24.03 3.41 31.99
C ARG A 370 -23.42 2.27 32.80
N GLN A 371 -24.26 1.31 33.16
CA GLN A 371 -23.81 0.04 33.70
C GLN A 371 -23.41 -0.87 32.53
N VAL A 372 -22.13 -1.21 32.43
CA VAL A 372 -21.57 -1.98 31.31
C VAL A 372 -20.68 -3.11 31.81
N ALA A 373 -20.56 -4.18 31.04
CA ALA A 373 -19.48 -5.12 31.18
C ALA A 373 -18.38 -4.80 30.17
N VAL A 374 -17.16 -4.68 30.68
CA VAL A 374 -15.94 -4.37 29.89
C VAL A 374 -15.09 -5.62 29.85
N LEU A 375 -14.69 -6.00 28.64
CA LEU A 375 -13.80 -7.12 28.36
C LEU A 375 -12.52 -6.60 27.73
N PHE A 376 -11.38 -7.02 28.30
CA PHE A 376 -10.06 -6.89 27.66
C PHE A 376 -9.56 -8.27 27.30
N ALA A 377 -8.96 -8.38 26.12
CA ALA A 377 -8.28 -9.58 25.65
C ALA A 377 -6.93 -9.22 25.05
N ASP A 378 -5.88 -9.98 25.36
CA ASP A 378 -4.52 -9.75 24.86
C ASP A 378 -3.86 -11.06 24.44
N MET A 379 -3.05 -11.03 23.37
CA MET A 379 -2.37 -12.21 22.85
C MET A 379 -1.12 -12.52 23.68
N ARG A 380 -0.96 -13.76 24.11
CA ARG A 380 0.20 -14.14 24.90
C ARG A 380 1.44 -14.32 24.05
N GLY A 381 2.54 -13.69 24.47
CA GLY A 381 3.84 -13.84 23.84
C GLY A 381 3.95 -13.19 22.46
N PHE A 382 3.04 -12.29 22.10
CA PHE A 382 3.01 -11.62 20.80
C PHE A 382 4.33 -10.91 20.47
N THR A 383 4.95 -10.21 21.41
CA THR A 383 6.23 -9.53 21.20
C THR A 383 7.30 -10.49 20.69
N LYS A 384 7.40 -11.69 21.29
CA LYS A 384 8.35 -12.73 20.87
C LYS A 384 8.03 -13.30 19.49
N ILE A 385 6.74 -13.40 19.15
CA ILE A 385 6.28 -13.81 17.81
C ILE A 385 6.64 -12.73 16.79
N ALA A 386 6.43 -11.46 17.14
CA ALA A 386 6.66 -10.31 16.26
C ALA A 386 8.14 -10.06 15.98
N GLU A 387 9.04 -10.27 16.95
CA GLU A 387 10.48 -10.08 16.78
C GLU A 387 11.09 -10.93 15.65
N ASN A 388 10.56 -12.12 15.44
CA ASN A 388 11.07 -13.08 14.45
C ASN A 388 10.30 -13.07 13.12
N LYS A 389 9.32 -12.16 12.95
CA LYS A 389 8.48 -12.07 11.75
C LYS A 389 8.70 -10.76 11.00
N LEU A 390 8.41 -10.78 9.70
CA LEU A 390 8.38 -9.55 8.92
C LEU A 390 7.19 -8.67 9.37
N PRO A 391 7.31 -7.33 9.31
CA PRO A 391 6.22 -6.44 9.72
C PRO A 391 4.87 -6.76 9.08
N TYR A 392 4.85 -7.21 7.84
CA TYR A 392 3.61 -7.58 7.14
C TYR A 392 3.01 -8.90 7.63
N ASP A 393 3.85 -9.84 8.10
CA ASP A 393 3.37 -11.10 8.66
C ASP A 393 2.80 -10.88 10.06
N VAL A 394 3.37 -9.91 10.80
CA VAL A 394 2.84 -9.44 12.09
C VAL A 394 1.46 -8.80 11.89
N VAL A 395 1.31 -7.90 10.93
CA VAL A 395 0.02 -7.28 10.59
C VAL A 395 -1.01 -8.32 10.14
N PHE A 396 -0.57 -9.33 9.41
CA PHE A 396 -1.45 -10.45 9.04
C PHE A 396 -1.97 -11.21 10.24
N LEU A 397 -1.06 -11.63 11.12
CA LEU A 397 -1.44 -12.37 12.32
C LEU A 397 -2.42 -11.55 13.16
N LEU A 398 -2.13 -10.25 13.35
CA LEU A 398 -3.01 -9.34 14.07
C LEU A 398 -4.39 -9.24 13.40
N ASN A 399 -4.47 -9.08 12.08
CA ASN A 399 -5.75 -8.99 11.40
C ASN A 399 -6.58 -10.27 11.53
N ARG A 400 -5.95 -11.46 11.42
CA ARG A 400 -6.65 -12.75 11.63
C ARG A 400 -7.11 -12.90 13.07
N TYR A 401 -6.28 -12.50 14.02
CA TYR A 401 -6.63 -12.48 15.44
C TYR A 401 -7.80 -11.52 15.71
N PHE A 402 -7.73 -10.28 15.21
CA PHE A 402 -8.80 -9.29 15.40
C PHE A 402 -10.11 -9.71 14.72
N GLU A 403 -10.04 -10.40 13.59
CA GLU A 403 -11.22 -10.99 12.95
C GLU A 403 -11.86 -12.08 13.83
N ALA A 404 -11.03 -12.99 14.36
CA ALA A 404 -11.48 -14.06 15.23
C ALA A 404 -12.13 -13.53 16.52
N VAL A 405 -11.50 -12.53 17.15
CA VAL A 405 -11.94 -11.93 18.40
C VAL A 405 -13.11 -10.97 18.18
N GLY A 406 -12.99 -10.06 17.20
CA GLY A 406 -14.01 -9.04 16.93
C GLY A 406 -15.34 -9.64 16.46
N SER A 407 -15.30 -10.69 15.62
CA SER A 407 -16.52 -11.40 15.21
C SER A 407 -17.18 -12.14 16.39
N ALA A 408 -16.42 -12.72 17.30
CA ALA A 408 -16.95 -13.34 18.51
C ALA A 408 -17.66 -12.33 19.41
N VAL A 409 -17.09 -11.13 19.58
CA VAL A 409 -17.73 -10.03 20.33
C VAL A 409 -19.02 -9.59 19.66
N ALA A 410 -19.02 -9.38 18.35
CA ALA A 410 -20.21 -8.91 17.61
C ALA A 410 -21.35 -9.93 17.64
N GLU A 411 -21.07 -11.22 17.47
CA GLU A 411 -22.06 -12.31 17.54
C GLU A 411 -22.70 -12.42 18.93
N ALA A 412 -21.93 -12.14 19.98
CA ALA A 412 -22.46 -12.10 21.33
C ALA A 412 -23.21 -10.79 21.67
N GLY A 413 -23.35 -9.85 20.73
CA GLY A 413 -24.04 -8.58 20.91
C GLY A 413 -23.22 -7.49 21.58
N GLY A 414 -21.89 -7.63 21.63
CA GLY A 414 -20.95 -6.63 22.11
C GLY A 414 -20.41 -5.73 20.98
N ILE A 415 -19.67 -4.71 21.39
CA ILE A 415 -18.98 -3.77 20.50
C ILE A 415 -17.47 -3.85 20.77
N ALA A 416 -16.70 -4.38 19.83
CA ALA A 416 -15.24 -4.30 19.87
C ALA A 416 -14.85 -2.88 19.43
N ASN A 417 -14.38 -2.06 20.37
CA ASN A 417 -14.26 -0.62 20.14
C ASN A 417 -12.82 -0.12 20.04
N GLN A 418 -11.85 -0.82 20.59
CA GLN A 418 -10.46 -0.39 20.57
C GLN A 418 -9.51 -1.58 20.38
N TYR A 419 -8.55 -1.40 19.46
CA TYR A 419 -7.47 -2.33 19.19
C TYR A 419 -6.15 -1.64 19.53
N THR A 420 -5.44 -2.15 20.53
CA THR A 420 -4.20 -1.53 21.07
C THR A 420 -3.06 -2.53 21.01
N GLY A 421 -2.23 -2.42 19.99
CA GLY A 421 -1.18 -3.42 19.74
C GLY A 421 -1.79 -4.78 19.39
N ASP A 422 -1.68 -5.76 20.28
CA ASP A 422 -2.29 -7.09 20.24
C ASP A 422 -3.51 -7.23 21.18
N GLY A 423 -3.86 -6.15 21.87
CA GLY A 423 -5.00 -6.09 22.77
C GLY A 423 -6.30 -5.65 22.11
N VAL A 424 -7.43 -6.14 22.61
CA VAL A 424 -8.79 -5.77 22.21
C VAL A 424 -9.59 -5.38 23.42
N MET A 425 -10.25 -4.22 23.37
CA MET A 425 -11.27 -3.83 24.33
C MET A 425 -12.66 -3.99 23.71
N ALA A 426 -13.58 -4.61 24.43
CA ALA A 426 -14.97 -4.76 24.03
C ALA A 426 -15.94 -4.30 25.14
N LEU A 427 -17.06 -3.72 24.70
CA LEU A 427 -18.14 -3.22 25.57
C LEU A 427 -19.42 -4.02 25.35
N PHE A 428 -20.06 -4.37 26.45
CA PHE A 428 -21.37 -5.01 26.48
C PHE A 428 -22.30 -4.21 27.39
N GLY A 429 -23.59 -4.15 27.08
CA GLY A 429 -24.56 -3.40 27.88
C GLY A 429 -24.77 -1.96 27.42
N VAL A 430 -24.26 -1.56 26.27
CA VAL A 430 -24.55 -0.23 25.71
C VAL A 430 -26.03 -0.06 25.42
N ASN A 431 -26.70 -1.15 24.97
CA ASN A 431 -28.13 -1.17 24.64
C ASN A 431 -28.91 -2.25 25.40
N THR A 432 -28.33 -2.91 26.40
CA THR A 432 -28.96 -3.99 27.17
C THR A 432 -28.76 -3.75 28.68
N ASN A 433 -29.43 -4.53 29.53
CA ASN A 433 -29.20 -4.49 30.99
C ASN A 433 -27.88 -5.17 31.36
N ILE A 434 -27.42 -4.95 32.61
CA ILE A 434 -26.12 -5.41 33.06
C ILE A 434 -26.03 -6.95 33.19
N GLU A 435 -27.13 -7.61 33.50
CA GLU A 435 -27.22 -9.07 33.61
C GLU A 435 -26.98 -9.70 32.23
N THR A 436 -27.66 -9.19 31.20
CA THR A 436 -27.46 -9.60 29.80
C THR A 436 -26.05 -9.27 29.32
N ALA A 437 -25.53 -8.09 29.66
CA ALA A 437 -24.18 -7.67 29.30
C ALA A 437 -23.12 -8.62 29.86
N CYS A 438 -23.23 -9.04 31.11
CA CYS A 438 -22.30 -9.99 31.73
C CYS A 438 -22.37 -11.37 31.06
N ARG A 439 -23.57 -11.88 30.75
CA ARG A 439 -23.74 -13.14 30.01
C ARG A 439 -23.14 -13.07 28.61
N GLN A 440 -23.41 -11.99 27.89
CA GLN A 440 -22.85 -11.75 26.55
C GLN A 440 -21.31 -11.70 26.56
N ALA A 441 -20.72 -11.02 27.53
CA ALA A 441 -19.26 -10.96 27.68
C ALA A 441 -18.63 -12.34 27.95
N LEU A 442 -19.28 -13.17 28.77
CA LEU A 442 -18.84 -14.53 29.05
C LEU A 442 -19.00 -15.46 27.83
N LEU A 443 -20.11 -15.37 27.10
CA LEU A 443 -20.30 -16.10 25.83
C LEU A 443 -19.23 -15.71 24.80
N ALA A 444 -18.99 -14.40 24.65
CA ALA A 444 -17.93 -13.91 23.78
C ALA A 444 -16.56 -14.50 24.12
N SER A 445 -16.19 -14.52 25.41
CA SER A 445 -14.90 -15.05 25.85
C SER A 445 -14.71 -16.52 25.46
N GLY A 446 -15.76 -17.35 25.60
CA GLY A 446 -15.74 -18.76 25.21
C GLY A 446 -15.56 -18.94 23.70
N VAL A 447 -16.25 -18.12 22.90
CA VAL A 447 -16.12 -18.16 21.41
C VAL A 447 -14.74 -17.66 20.99
N MET A 448 -14.24 -16.59 21.63
CA MET A 448 -12.92 -16.02 21.34
C MET A 448 -11.81 -17.05 21.53
N ILE A 449 -11.78 -17.75 22.66
CA ILE A 449 -10.77 -18.76 22.97
C ILE A 449 -10.79 -19.87 21.92
N ARG A 450 -11.98 -20.42 21.59
CA ARG A 450 -12.09 -21.44 20.56
C ARG A 450 -11.58 -20.98 19.21
N ARG A 451 -11.95 -19.77 18.77
CA ARG A 451 -11.49 -19.23 17.49
C ARG A 451 -10.01 -18.97 17.41
N VAL A 452 -9.40 -18.55 18.55
CA VAL A 452 -7.94 -18.39 18.62
C VAL A 452 -7.23 -19.72 18.60
N GLU A 453 -7.78 -20.76 19.26
CA GLU A 453 -7.27 -22.14 19.15
C GLU A 453 -7.37 -22.67 17.71
N ASP A 454 -8.48 -22.41 17.01
CA ASP A 454 -8.67 -22.80 15.61
C ASP A 454 -7.67 -22.07 14.72
N LEU A 455 -7.51 -20.77 14.89
CA LEU A 455 -6.49 -19.97 14.20
C LEU A 455 -5.07 -20.47 14.48
N SER A 456 -4.80 -20.86 15.72
CA SER A 456 -3.50 -21.45 16.11
C SER A 456 -3.22 -22.75 15.38
N ARG A 457 -4.22 -23.61 15.22
CA ARG A 457 -4.10 -24.86 14.45
C ARG A 457 -3.92 -24.60 12.95
N GLU A 458 -4.65 -23.64 12.39
CA GLU A 458 -4.47 -23.23 10.99
C GLU A 458 -3.06 -22.69 10.68
N LEU A 459 -2.43 -22.04 11.65
CA LEU A 459 -1.12 -21.43 11.52
C LEU A 459 0.00 -22.21 12.20
N GLU A 460 -0.23 -23.47 12.60
CA GLU A 460 0.73 -24.29 13.38
C GLU A 460 2.14 -24.30 12.76
N ASN A 461 2.22 -24.42 11.44
CA ASN A 461 3.50 -24.44 10.72
C ASN A 461 4.16 -23.03 10.59
N GLU A 462 3.45 -21.96 10.93
CA GLU A 462 3.94 -20.59 10.80
C GLU A 462 4.27 -19.95 12.15
N LEU A 463 3.88 -20.59 13.24
CA LEU A 463 4.03 -20.07 14.59
C LEU A 463 5.10 -20.82 15.37
N PRO A 464 5.93 -20.13 16.18
CA PRO A 464 6.93 -20.78 17.03
C PRO A 464 6.32 -21.53 18.24
N ALA A 465 5.07 -21.18 18.60
CA ALA A 465 4.29 -21.79 19.67
C ALA A 465 2.79 -21.54 19.42
N PRO A 466 1.89 -22.34 20.03
CA PRO A 466 0.45 -22.13 19.92
C PRO A 466 0.02 -20.74 20.42
N LEU A 467 -0.93 -20.13 19.68
CA LEU A 467 -1.53 -18.87 20.10
C LEU A 467 -2.40 -19.09 21.34
N ARG A 468 -2.26 -18.21 22.31
CA ARG A 468 -3.10 -18.16 23.52
C ARG A 468 -3.50 -16.73 23.79
N ILE A 469 -4.64 -16.53 24.43
CA ILE A 469 -5.11 -15.21 24.86
C ILE A 469 -5.37 -15.19 26.37
N GLY A 470 -5.21 -14.03 26.98
CA GLY A 470 -5.69 -13.74 28.32
C GLY A 470 -6.91 -12.82 28.22
N ILE A 471 -7.95 -13.09 29.00
CA ILE A 471 -9.18 -12.30 29.00
C ILE A 471 -9.50 -11.84 30.44
N GLY A 472 -9.78 -10.54 30.61
CA GLY A 472 -10.25 -9.94 31.86
C GLY A 472 -11.63 -9.31 31.66
N ILE A 473 -12.61 -9.62 32.54
CA ILE A 473 -13.95 -9.03 32.48
C ILE A 473 -14.32 -8.41 33.82
N HIS A 474 -14.76 -7.15 33.78
CA HIS A 474 -15.31 -6.45 34.92
C HIS A 474 -16.60 -5.72 34.55
N ALA A 475 -17.54 -5.63 35.48
CA ALA A 475 -18.81 -4.94 35.29
C ALA A 475 -18.95 -3.78 36.29
N GLY A 476 -19.57 -2.69 35.85
CA GLY A 476 -19.81 -1.53 36.69
C GLY A 476 -20.18 -0.28 35.89
N ALA A 477 -20.27 0.84 36.60
CA ALA A 477 -20.53 2.13 35.98
C ALA A 477 -19.30 2.61 35.18
N ALA A 478 -19.58 3.09 33.96
CA ALA A 478 -18.59 3.76 33.11
C ALA A 478 -19.26 4.85 32.28
N VAL A 479 -18.53 5.90 31.94
CA VAL A 479 -19.00 6.91 30.98
C VAL A 479 -18.75 6.37 29.58
N VAL A 480 -19.83 6.06 28.87
CA VAL A 480 -19.81 5.58 27.47
C VAL A 480 -20.15 6.74 26.54
N GLY A 481 -19.30 7.02 25.58
CA GLY A 481 -19.50 8.12 24.63
C GLY A 481 -18.48 8.08 23.50
N GLU A 482 -18.67 8.93 22.50
CA GLU A 482 -17.73 9.10 21.41
C GLU A 482 -16.59 10.03 21.85
N ILE A 483 -15.35 9.55 21.77
CA ILE A 483 -14.14 10.32 22.06
C ILE A 483 -13.28 10.34 20.81
N GLY A 484 -12.80 11.53 20.43
CA GLY A 484 -11.95 11.68 19.24
C GLY A 484 -11.62 13.14 18.95
N TYR A 485 -10.94 13.35 17.83
CA TYR A 485 -10.56 14.66 17.33
C TYR A 485 -10.86 14.76 15.82
N GLY A 486 -11.40 15.89 15.36
CA GLY A 486 -11.78 16.11 13.96
C GLY A 486 -12.86 15.13 13.51
N ASP A 487 -12.66 14.48 12.37
CA ASP A 487 -13.60 13.48 11.81
C ASP A 487 -13.41 12.06 12.37
N THR A 488 -12.46 11.87 13.28
CA THR A 488 -12.12 10.57 13.85
C THR A 488 -12.65 10.46 15.27
N HIS A 489 -13.83 9.84 15.44
CA HIS A 489 -14.47 9.59 16.72
C HIS A 489 -14.72 8.09 16.91
N TYR A 490 -14.48 7.59 18.11
CA TYR A 490 -14.70 6.20 18.48
C TYR A 490 -15.60 6.13 19.71
N LEU A 491 -16.62 5.27 19.65
CA LEU A 491 -17.40 4.94 20.85
C LEU A 491 -16.45 4.27 21.83
N THR A 492 -16.31 4.79 23.03
CA THR A 492 -15.46 4.21 24.06
C THR A 492 -16.08 4.36 25.45
N ALA A 493 -15.49 3.69 26.42
CA ALA A 493 -15.86 3.83 27.83
C ALA A 493 -14.67 4.34 28.65
N VAL A 494 -14.96 5.19 29.62
CA VAL A 494 -13.97 5.72 30.58
C VAL A 494 -14.48 5.54 32.00
N GLY A 495 -13.63 5.06 32.89
CA GLY A 495 -13.95 4.87 34.30
C GLY A 495 -13.11 3.78 34.97
N ASP A 496 -13.30 3.63 36.28
CA ASP A 496 -12.60 2.59 37.07
C ASP A 496 -12.93 1.18 36.59
N THR A 497 -14.15 0.96 36.10
CA THR A 497 -14.60 -0.30 35.48
C THR A 497 -13.69 -0.73 34.33
N VAL A 498 -13.28 0.22 33.45
CA VAL A 498 -12.39 -0.06 32.32
C VAL A 498 -11.00 -0.43 32.81
N ASN A 499 -10.46 0.36 33.76
CA ASN A 499 -9.12 0.11 34.33
C ASN A 499 -9.07 -1.23 35.05
N THR A 500 -10.14 -1.58 35.79
CA THR A 500 -10.23 -2.85 36.49
C THR A 500 -10.24 -4.03 35.54
N ALA A 501 -11.05 -4.00 34.46
CA ALA A 501 -11.08 -5.05 33.45
C ALA A 501 -9.70 -5.29 32.79
N SER A 502 -8.99 -4.21 32.44
CA SER A 502 -7.63 -4.30 31.89
C SER A 502 -6.63 -4.94 32.85
N ARG A 503 -6.76 -4.66 34.14
CA ARG A 503 -5.90 -5.27 35.16
C ARG A 503 -6.20 -6.75 35.39
N LEU A 504 -7.47 -7.15 35.28
CA LEU A 504 -7.85 -8.57 35.34
C LEU A 504 -7.24 -9.34 34.19
N GLU A 505 -7.25 -8.76 32.98
CA GLU A 505 -6.57 -9.36 31.84
C GLU A 505 -5.07 -9.57 32.15
N ALA A 506 -4.37 -8.52 32.57
CA ALA A 506 -2.94 -8.61 32.87
C ALA A 506 -2.60 -9.69 33.94
N LEU A 507 -3.47 -9.90 34.92
CA LEU A 507 -3.32 -10.92 35.96
C LEU A 507 -3.46 -12.35 35.42
N THR A 508 -4.11 -12.57 34.25
CA THR A 508 -4.19 -13.90 33.63
C THR A 508 -2.80 -14.49 33.35
N LYS A 509 -1.78 -13.65 33.10
CA LYS A 509 -0.38 -14.08 32.93
C LYS A 509 0.20 -14.61 34.25
N GLN A 510 -0.10 -13.94 35.34
CA GLN A 510 0.41 -14.32 36.69
C GLN A 510 -0.24 -15.61 37.21
N TYR A 511 -1.53 -15.78 36.97
CA TYR A 511 -2.28 -16.97 37.39
C TYR A 511 -2.24 -18.12 36.40
N GLY A 512 -1.66 -17.94 35.21
CA GLY A 512 -1.52 -18.97 34.19
C GLY A 512 -2.84 -19.41 33.52
N CYS A 513 -3.94 -18.64 33.74
CA CYS A 513 -5.30 -18.96 33.28
C CYS A 513 -5.70 -18.13 32.03
N ASP A 514 -6.74 -18.53 31.34
CA ASP A 514 -7.18 -17.83 30.12
C ASP A 514 -8.25 -16.76 30.39
N LEU A 515 -8.98 -16.85 31.54
CA LEU A 515 -10.06 -15.90 31.86
C LEU A 515 -10.08 -15.59 33.37
N ILE A 516 -10.11 -14.30 33.72
CA ILE A 516 -10.39 -13.79 35.04
C ILE A 516 -11.58 -12.84 35.00
N ILE A 517 -12.56 -13.06 35.83
CA ILE A 517 -13.75 -12.20 35.97
C ILE A 517 -13.87 -11.68 37.39
N SER A 518 -14.45 -10.49 37.57
CA SER A 518 -14.85 -10.04 38.90
C SER A 518 -16.05 -10.84 39.45
N GLU A 519 -16.13 -10.98 40.76
CA GLU A 519 -17.27 -11.63 41.42
C GLU A 519 -18.61 -11.04 40.97
N LEU A 520 -18.68 -9.72 40.82
CA LEU A 520 -19.86 -9.03 40.27
C LEU A 520 -20.32 -9.54 38.91
N VAL A 521 -19.38 -9.86 37.99
CA VAL A 521 -19.71 -10.46 36.70
C VAL A 521 -20.28 -11.85 36.87
N SER A 522 -19.72 -12.67 37.79
CA SER A 522 -20.20 -14.00 38.10
C SER A 522 -21.63 -13.97 38.65
N GLU A 523 -21.88 -13.09 39.64
CA GLU A 523 -23.21 -12.89 40.23
C GLU A 523 -24.25 -12.43 39.21
N ARG A 524 -23.93 -11.37 38.44
CA ARG A 524 -24.86 -10.78 37.46
C ARG A 524 -25.14 -11.73 36.29
N ALA A 525 -24.19 -12.56 35.92
CA ALA A 525 -24.39 -13.59 34.90
C ALA A 525 -25.17 -14.82 35.41
N GLY A 526 -25.33 -14.97 36.73
CA GLY A 526 -26.02 -16.11 37.33
C GLY A 526 -25.15 -17.36 37.50
N LEU A 527 -23.82 -17.20 37.61
CA LEU A 527 -22.87 -18.31 37.81
C LEU A 527 -22.67 -18.72 39.27
N GLY A 528 -23.38 -18.12 40.23
CA GLY A 528 -23.19 -18.32 41.67
C GLY A 528 -23.43 -19.76 42.19
N HIS A 529 -23.92 -20.66 41.35
CA HIS A 529 -24.11 -22.08 41.64
C HIS A 529 -22.99 -22.98 41.10
N ILE A 530 -21.97 -22.39 40.44
CA ILE A 530 -20.83 -23.12 39.89
C ILE A 530 -19.64 -22.89 40.80
N ASP A 531 -19.02 -23.97 41.28
CA ASP A 531 -17.86 -23.92 42.17
C ASP A 531 -16.57 -23.62 41.38
N PHE A 532 -16.32 -22.32 41.14
CA PHE A 532 -15.04 -21.84 40.62
C PHE A 532 -14.15 -21.30 41.73
N PRO A 533 -12.81 -21.36 41.60
CA PRO A 533 -11.91 -20.78 42.59
C PRO A 533 -12.10 -19.27 42.75
N HIS A 534 -12.43 -18.83 43.95
CA HIS A 534 -12.51 -17.42 44.31
C HIS A 534 -11.20 -16.96 44.91
N HIS A 535 -10.71 -15.79 44.48
CA HIS A 535 -9.50 -15.18 45.02
C HIS A 535 -9.76 -13.72 45.38
N GLU A 536 -9.13 -13.25 46.42
CA GLU A 536 -9.06 -11.82 46.74
C GLU A 536 -7.74 -11.26 46.19
N ILE A 537 -7.84 -10.25 45.36
CA ILE A 537 -6.68 -9.60 44.76
C ILE A 537 -6.63 -8.12 45.14
N THR A 538 -5.42 -7.63 45.42
CA THR A 538 -5.18 -6.21 45.60
C THR A 538 -4.94 -5.57 44.22
N VAL A 539 -5.81 -4.66 43.83
CA VAL A 539 -5.68 -3.93 42.57
C VAL A 539 -5.03 -2.57 42.84
N ARG A 540 -3.92 -2.25 42.19
CA ARG A 540 -3.19 -0.98 42.38
C ARG A 540 -4.12 0.23 42.24
N ASN A 541 -4.07 1.18 43.18
CA ASN A 541 -4.94 2.35 43.32
C ASN A 541 -6.41 2.05 43.69
N ARG A 542 -6.69 0.91 44.29
CA ARG A 542 -7.98 0.60 44.89
C ARG A 542 -7.75 0.28 46.39
N GLU A 543 -8.53 0.90 47.29
CA GLU A 543 -8.38 0.71 48.74
C GLU A 543 -8.92 -0.64 49.19
N ALA A 544 -9.99 -1.13 48.56
CA ALA A 544 -10.59 -2.41 48.90
C ALA A 544 -10.11 -3.54 47.97
N PRO A 545 -9.81 -4.75 48.49
CA PRO A 545 -9.51 -5.91 47.67
C PRO A 545 -10.69 -6.26 46.78
N LEU A 546 -10.39 -6.74 45.58
CA LEU A 546 -11.39 -7.16 44.60
C LEU A 546 -11.49 -8.70 44.63
N LYS A 547 -12.70 -9.20 44.83
CA LYS A 547 -12.95 -10.63 44.69
C LYS A 547 -13.11 -10.98 43.22
N VAL A 548 -12.39 -12.01 42.79
CA VAL A 548 -12.34 -12.47 41.38
C VAL A 548 -12.53 -13.98 41.33
N VAL A 549 -13.00 -14.41 40.18
CA VAL A 549 -13.18 -15.82 39.81
C VAL A 549 -12.19 -16.16 38.70
N ILE A 550 -11.38 -17.20 38.93
CA ILE A 550 -10.42 -17.69 37.92
C ILE A 550 -11.04 -18.88 37.19
N ILE A 551 -11.04 -18.81 35.85
CA ILE A 551 -11.67 -19.82 35.02
C ILE A 551 -10.64 -20.42 34.07
N ASP A 552 -10.16 -21.63 34.40
CA ASP A 552 -9.19 -22.36 33.56
C ASP A 552 -9.84 -23.18 32.46
N ALA A 553 -11.11 -23.55 32.62
CA ALA A 553 -11.84 -24.41 31.67
C ALA A 553 -13.03 -23.67 31.08
N VAL A 554 -12.74 -22.68 30.22
CA VAL A 554 -13.78 -21.85 29.57
C VAL A 554 -14.74 -22.69 28.70
N ARG A 555 -14.33 -23.87 28.23
CA ARG A 555 -15.20 -24.82 27.52
C ARG A 555 -16.38 -25.26 28.40
N ARG A 556 -16.19 -25.51 29.69
CA ARG A 556 -17.26 -25.87 30.64
C ARG A 556 -18.24 -24.71 30.85
N LEU A 557 -17.73 -23.48 30.79
CA LEU A 557 -18.57 -22.28 30.94
C LEU A 557 -19.59 -22.13 29.80
N ALA A 558 -19.20 -22.41 28.55
CA ALA A 558 -20.07 -22.33 27.40
C ALA A 558 -21.24 -23.34 27.48
N ASP A 559 -20.96 -24.55 27.96
CA ASP A 559 -21.97 -25.60 28.13
C ASP A 559 -22.99 -25.22 29.21
N HIS A 560 -22.53 -24.64 30.32
CA HIS A 560 -23.40 -24.18 31.42
C HIS A 560 -24.27 -22.97 31.04
N LEU A 561 -23.71 -22.02 30.27
CA LEU A 561 -24.47 -20.84 29.80
C LEU A 561 -25.51 -21.21 28.72
N ALA A 562 -25.24 -22.23 27.91
CA ALA A 562 -26.20 -22.77 26.94
C ALA A 562 -27.37 -23.48 27.64
N LEU A 563 -27.14 -24.24 28.70
CA LEU A 563 -28.15 -24.90 29.52
C LEU A 563 -29.04 -23.91 30.28
N ALA A 564 -28.48 -22.82 30.78
CA ALA A 564 -29.23 -21.77 31.50
C ALA A 564 -30.10 -20.92 30.58
N GLY A 565 -29.85 -20.88 29.27
CA GLY A 565 -30.65 -20.17 28.25
C GLY A 565 -31.87 -20.96 27.76
N THR A 566 -31.95 -22.25 28.07
CA THR A 566 -33.06 -23.14 27.60
C THR A 566 -34.22 -23.25 28.62
N THR A 567 -34.13 -22.55 29.74
CA THR A 567 -35.10 -22.62 30.85
C THR A 567 -35.86 -21.30 31.11
N MET A 568 -36.01 -20.45 30.07
CA MET A 568 -36.91 -19.29 30.11
C MET A 568 -37.83 -19.28 28.88
#